data_05d73f43af220588cda92968e209736a
#
_entry.id   05d73f43af220588cda92968e209736a
#
_cell.length_a   1.000
_cell.length_b   1.000
_cell.length_c   1.000
_cell.angle_alpha   90.00
_cell.angle_beta   90.00
_cell.angle_gamma   90.00
#
_symmetry.space_group_name_H-M   'P 1'
#
loop_
_entity.id
_entity.type
_entity.pdbx_description
1 polymer ?
#
loop_
_entity_poly.entity_id
_entity_poly.type
_entity_poly.pdbx_seq_one_letter_code
_entity_poly.pdbx_strand_id
1 'polypeptide(L)'
;MRFVDTSFWIALRFRRDARHHAAREIWEAGTGPLLTTPLVVGETWTFLTRRAGYGPAVQFLDAVEKLSRLTVRHVDDDAESEAWRWLRRHDERHYSFVDATSFNLMRRLRIREALAFDGDFSAAGFTEVRP
;
A
#
# COMPACT_ATOMS: atom_id res chain seq x y z
N MET A 1 12.89 -5.04 3.92
CA MET A 1 11.45 -5.21 3.65
C MET A 1 10.82 -3.86 3.33
N ARG A 2 9.94 -3.83 2.36
CA ARG A 2 9.20 -2.63 1.95
C ARG A 2 7.71 -2.87 2.07
N PHE A 3 6.98 -1.83 2.45
CA PHE A 3 5.52 -1.88 2.50
C PHE A 3 4.95 -1.47 1.14
N VAL A 4 3.86 -2.11 0.69
CA VAL A 4 3.19 -1.77 -0.57
C VAL A 4 1.83 -1.17 -0.28
N ASP A 5 1.65 0.09 -0.67
CA ASP A 5 0.42 0.85 -0.50
C ASP A 5 -0.52 0.71 -1.70
N THR A 6 -1.78 1.05 -1.46
CA THR A 6 -2.83 1.10 -2.49
C THR A 6 -2.41 1.93 -3.70
N SER A 7 -1.84 3.12 -3.46
CA SER A 7 -1.40 4.01 -4.56
C SER A 7 -0.40 3.34 -5.49
N PHE A 8 0.47 2.50 -4.95
CA PHE A 8 1.44 1.76 -5.75
C PHE A 8 0.79 0.60 -6.51
N TRP A 9 -0.04 -0.20 -5.83
CA TRP A 9 -0.76 -1.29 -6.50
C TRP A 9 -1.58 -0.77 -7.67
N ILE A 10 -2.29 0.36 -7.49
CA ILE A 10 -3.08 0.99 -8.54
C ILE A 10 -2.17 1.41 -9.70
N ALA A 11 -1.09 2.11 -9.41
CA ALA A 11 -0.15 2.55 -10.44
C ALA A 11 0.42 1.36 -11.24
N LEU A 12 0.74 0.27 -10.55
CA LEU A 12 1.29 -0.92 -11.17
C LEU A 12 0.28 -1.65 -12.06
N ARG A 13 -0.97 -1.72 -11.61
CA ARG A 13 -2.01 -2.56 -12.24
C ARG A 13 -2.93 -1.79 -13.20
N PHE A 14 -2.99 -0.48 -13.10
CA PHE A 14 -3.86 0.36 -13.92
C PHE A 14 -3.03 1.18 -14.90
N ARG A 15 -3.03 0.78 -16.17
CA ARG A 15 -2.16 1.38 -17.21
C ARG A 15 -2.38 2.87 -17.42
N ARG A 16 -3.57 3.37 -17.12
CA ARG A 16 -3.92 4.79 -17.28
C ARG A 16 -3.41 5.66 -16.14
N ASP A 17 -2.92 5.05 -15.06
CA ASP A 17 -2.36 5.82 -13.96
C ASP A 17 -1.11 6.55 -14.42
N ALA A 18 -0.99 7.83 -14.05
CA ALA A 18 0.15 8.67 -14.43
C ALA A 18 1.49 8.12 -13.91
N ARG A 19 1.46 7.32 -12.87
CA ARG A 19 2.65 6.73 -12.24
C ARG A 19 2.92 5.29 -12.70
N HIS A 20 2.17 4.81 -13.69
CA HIS A 20 2.31 3.41 -14.14
C HIS A 20 3.75 3.06 -14.55
N HIS A 21 4.39 3.91 -15.36
CA HIS A 21 5.75 3.65 -15.81
C HIS A 21 6.74 3.61 -14.65
N ALA A 22 6.67 4.58 -13.73
CA ALA A 22 7.52 4.62 -12.55
C ALA A 22 7.30 3.39 -11.65
N ALA A 23 6.04 2.98 -11.46
CA ALA A 23 5.72 1.79 -10.67
C ALA A 23 6.36 0.54 -11.28
N ARG A 24 6.27 0.38 -12.59
CA ARG A 24 6.89 -0.75 -13.28
C ARG A 24 8.41 -0.77 -13.10
N GLU A 25 9.06 0.36 -13.25
CA GLU A 25 10.52 0.44 -13.04
C GLU A 25 10.91 0.02 -11.64
N ILE A 26 10.22 0.54 -10.62
CA ILE A 26 10.48 0.19 -9.22
C ILE A 26 10.24 -1.31 -9.01
N TRP A 27 9.15 -1.83 -9.54
CA TRP A 27 8.76 -3.24 -9.37
C TRP A 27 9.79 -4.19 -9.98
N GLU A 28 10.21 -3.91 -11.20
CA GLU A 28 11.18 -4.74 -11.93
C GLU A 28 12.57 -4.70 -11.31
N ALA A 29 12.97 -3.59 -10.71
CA ALA A 29 14.27 -3.44 -10.04
C ALA A 29 14.30 -4.09 -8.66
N GLY A 30 13.16 -4.26 -8.00
CA GLY A 30 13.09 -4.75 -6.63
C GLY A 30 12.97 -6.27 -6.55
N THR A 31 13.72 -6.89 -5.64
CA THR A 31 13.72 -8.33 -5.44
C THR A 31 13.49 -8.75 -3.98
N GLY A 32 13.47 -7.80 -3.06
CA GLY A 32 13.38 -8.07 -1.63
C GLY A 32 11.97 -8.40 -1.14
N PRO A 33 11.84 -8.75 0.14
CA PRO A 33 10.55 -9.07 0.74
C PRO A 33 9.64 -7.84 0.82
N LEU A 34 8.35 -8.08 0.63
CA LEU A 34 7.30 -7.07 0.64
C LEU A 34 6.24 -7.38 1.69
N LEU A 35 5.61 -6.34 2.18
CA LEU A 35 4.52 -6.43 3.14
C LEU A 35 3.34 -5.57 2.69
N THR A 36 2.13 -6.06 2.87
CA THR A 36 0.90 -5.29 2.73
C THR A 36 -0.14 -5.78 3.74
N THR A 37 -1.35 -5.25 3.67
CA THR A 37 -2.44 -5.66 4.55
C THR A 37 -3.70 -5.99 3.75
N PRO A 38 -4.66 -6.73 4.33
CA PRO A 38 -5.95 -6.95 3.68
C PRO A 38 -6.71 -5.65 3.41
N LEU A 39 -6.49 -4.61 4.24
CA LEU A 39 -7.14 -3.31 4.03
C LEU A 39 -6.64 -2.65 2.74
N VAL A 40 -5.33 -2.69 2.50
CA VAL A 40 -4.74 -2.18 1.26
C VAL A 40 -5.22 -3.00 0.06
N VAL A 41 -5.23 -4.32 0.18
CA VAL A 41 -5.70 -5.20 -0.89
C VAL A 41 -7.17 -4.92 -1.20
N GLY A 42 -8.00 -4.76 -0.16
CA GLY A 42 -9.43 -4.44 -0.32
C GLY A 42 -9.67 -3.08 -0.99
N GLU A 43 -8.92 -2.07 -0.60
CA GLU A 43 -8.98 -0.74 -1.21
C GLU A 43 -8.62 -0.80 -2.70
N THR A 44 -7.58 -1.54 -3.02
CA THR A 44 -7.13 -1.73 -4.41
C THR A 44 -8.18 -2.48 -5.22
N TRP A 45 -8.76 -3.54 -4.67
CA TRP A 45 -9.86 -4.28 -5.29
C TRP A 45 -11.01 -3.34 -5.65
N THR A 46 -11.46 -2.51 -4.70
CA THR A 46 -12.57 -1.59 -4.91
C THR A 46 -12.28 -0.60 -6.03
N PHE A 47 -11.07 -0.05 -6.06
CA PHE A 47 -10.66 0.85 -7.14
C PHE A 47 -10.69 0.14 -8.50
N LEU A 48 -10.07 -1.04 -8.58
CA LEU A 48 -9.94 -1.76 -9.85
C LEU A 48 -11.29 -2.20 -10.40
N THR A 49 -12.21 -2.68 -9.57
CA THR A 49 -13.55 -3.07 -10.03
C THR A 49 -14.29 -1.89 -10.65
N ARG A 50 -14.14 -0.70 -10.08
CA ARG A 50 -14.82 0.51 -10.55
C ARG A 50 -14.20 1.11 -11.80
N ARG A 51 -12.87 1.06 -11.91
CA ARG A 51 -12.13 1.78 -12.96
C ARG A 51 -11.63 0.89 -14.08
N ALA A 52 -11.39 -0.37 -13.82
CA ALA A 52 -10.83 -1.31 -14.80
C ALA A 52 -11.71 -2.52 -15.08
N GLY A 53 -12.64 -2.84 -14.18
CA GLY A 53 -13.56 -3.96 -14.32
C GLY A 53 -13.24 -5.15 -13.44
N TYR A 54 -14.15 -6.10 -13.42
CA TYR A 54 -14.07 -7.29 -12.55
C TYR A 54 -12.88 -8.18 -12.91
N GLY A 55 -12.65 -8.43 -14.20
CA GLY A 55 -11.53 -9.29 -14.65
C GLY A 55 -10.17 -8.82 -14.15
N PRO A 56 -9.78 -7.56 -14.42
CA PRO A 56 -8.53 -7.02 -13.89
C PRO A 56 -8.42 -7.06 -12.37
N ALA A 57 -9.52 -6.84 -11.65
CA ALA A 57 -9.52 -6.94 -10.19
C ALA A 57 -9.24 -8.35 -9.71
N VAL A 58 -9.83 -9.37 -10.33
CA VAL A 58 -9.55 -10.79 -10.02
C VAL A 58 -8.09 -11.12 -10.34
N GLN A 59 -7.57 -10.66 -11.47
CA GLN A 59 -6.17 -10.87 -11.83
C GLN A 59 -5.22 -10.27 -10.77
N PHE A 60 -5.57 -9.12 -10.22
CA PHE A 60 -4.80 -8.52 -9.12
C PHE A 60 -4.79 -9.44 -7.89
N LEU A 61 -5.95 -9.96 -7.47
CA LEU A 61 -6.00 -10.88 -6.33
C LEU A 61 -5.16 -12.15 -6.58
N ASP A 62 -5.25 -12.72 -7.78
CA ASP A 62 -4.46 -13.88 -8.16
C ASP A 62 -2.97 -13.57 -8.08
N ALA A 63 -2.55 -12.40 -8.54
CA ALA A 63 -1.16 -11.98 -8.48
C ALA A 63 -0.68 -11.82 -7.02
N VAL A 64 -1.50 -11.23 -6.16
CA VAL A 64 -1.18 -11.11 -4.73
C VAL A 64 -0.98 -12.47 -4.09
N GLU A 65 -1.88 -13.42 -4.34
CA GLU A 65 -1.80 -14.77 -3.78
C GLU A 65 -0.57 -15.55 -4.25
N LYS A 66 -0.14 -15.34 -5.48
CA LYS A 66 0.98 -16.07 -6.09
C LYS A 66 2.34 -15.45 -5.81
N LEU A 67 2.40 -14.24 -5.30
CA LEU A 67 3.66 -13.52 -5.09
C LEU A 67 4.35 -14.00 -3.81
N SER A 68 5.32 -14.90 -3.96
CA SER A 68 5.98 -15.57 -2.82
C SER A 68 6.72 -14.61 -1.90
N ARG A 69 7.22 -13.48 -2.41
CA ARG A 69 7.95 -12.51 -1.59
C ARG A 69 7.04 -11.53 -0.84
N LEU A 70 5.73 -11.60 -1.06
CA LEU A 70 4.76 -10.72 -0.40
C LEU A 70 4.12 -11.42 0.80
N THR A 71 4.13 -10.76 1.95
CA THR A 71 3.37 -11.15 3.13
C THR A 71 2.17 -10.22 3.26
N VAL A 72 0.98 -10.79 3.37
CA VAL A 72 -0.25 -10.04 3.67
C VAL A 72 -0.50 -10.17 5.17
N ARG A 73 -0.27 -9.08 5.91
CA ARG A 73 -0.33 -9.08 7.37
C ARG A 73 -1.67 -8.56 7.86
N HIS A 74 -2.34 -9.36 8.68
CA HIS A 74 -3.61 -8.96 9.29
C HIS A 74 -3.41 -7.78 10.26
N VAL A 75 -4.38 -6.86 10.27
CA VAL A 75 -4.40 -5.74 11.22
C VAL A 75 -5.22 -6.17 12.43
N ASP A 76 -4.56 -6.36 13.58
CA ASP A 76 -5.24 -6.79 14.80
C ASP A 76 -5.94 -5.62 15.53
N ASP A 77 -6.69 -5.95 16.58
CA ASP A 77 -7.47 -4.97 17.33
C ASP A 77 -6.59 -3.86 17.94
N ASP A 78 -5.42 -4.21 18.44
CA ASP A 78 -4.50 -3.24 19.03
C ASP A 78 -3.96 -2.29 17.96
N ALA A 79 -3.60 -2.81 16.81
CA ALA A 79 -3.13 -2.01 15.68
C ALA A 79 -4.22 -1.06 15.18
N GLU A 80 -5.45 -1.56 15.10
CA GLU A 80 -6.61 -0.75 14.71
C GLU A 80 -6.85 0.39 15.71
N SER A 81 -6.83 0.09 17.02
CA SER A 81 -7.01 1.10 18.06
C SER A 81 -5.92 2.17 18.03
N GLU A 82 -4.67 1.77 17.80
CA GLU A 82 -3.57 2.72 17.68
C GLU A 82 -3.71 3.61 16.44
N ALA A 83 -4.21 3.06 15.34
CA ALA A 83 -4.47 3.83 14.12
C ALA A 83 -5.49 4.95 14.39
N TRP A 84 -6.57 4.65 15.11
CA TRP A 84 -7.55 5.67 15.49
C TRP A 84 -6.95 6.74 16.40
N ARG A 85 -6.13 6.36 17.37
CA ARG A 85 -5.44 7.31 18.25
C ARG A 85 -4.50 8.22 17.46
N TRP A 86 -3.77 7.65 16.50
CA TRP A 86 -2.86 8.40 15.65
C TRP A 86 -3.63 9.42 14.80
N LEU A 87 -4.73 9.02 14.18
CA LEU A 87 -5.57 9.90 13.35
C LEU A 87 -6.10 11.09 14.16
N ARG A 88 -6.48 10.88 15.41
CA ARG A 88 -6.97 11.97 16.27
C ARG A 88 -5.93 13.05 16.55
N ARG A 89 -4.64 12.73 16.42
CA ARG A 89 -3.54 13.65 16.66
C ARG A 89 -2.93 14.25 15.40
N HIS A 90 -3.41 13.87 14.22
CA HIS A 90 -2.82 14.26 12.94
C HIS A 90 -3.88 14.78 11.98
N ASP A 91 -4.15 16.09 12.06
CA ASP A 91 -5.11 16.76 11.19
C ASP A 91 -4.45 17.59 10.09
N GLU A 92 -3.13 17.54 9.98
CA GLU A 92 -2.37 18.32 8.99
C GLU A 92 -2.54 17.84 7.55
N ARG A 93 -3.07 16.63 7.36
CA ARG A 93 -3.39 16.06 6.05
C ARG A 93 -4.64 15.20 6.16
N HIS A 94 -5.25 14.87 5.02
CA HIS A 94 -6.38 13.94 4.95
C HIS A 94 -5.89 12.49 4.90
N TYR A 95 -5.30 12.02 5.98
CA TYR A 95 -4.89 10.61 6.07
C TYR A 95 -6.12 9.71 6.17
N SER A 96 -6.11 8.60 5.44
CA SER A 96 -7.15 7.58 5.57
C SER A 96 -6.90 6.68 6.78
N PHE A 97 -7.94 5.93 7.17
CA PHE A 97 -7.77 4.88 8.17
C PHE A 97 -6.78 3.81 7.69
N VAL A 98 -6.84 3.45 6.41
CA VAL A 98 -5.90 2.48 5.83
C VAL A 98 -4.46 3.00 5.91
N ASP A 99 -4.23 4.28 5.62
CA ASP A 99 -2.91 4.90 5.81
C ASP A 99 -2.43 4.74 7.25
N ALA A 100 -3.26 5.09 8.21
CA ALA A 100 -2.90 5.03 9.63
C ALA A 100 -2.57 3.61 10.09
N THR A 101 -3.32 2.61 9.63
CA THR A 101 -3.02 1.19 9.92
C THR A 101 -1.69 0.77 9.30
N SER A 102 -1.41 1.22 8.08
CA SER A 102 -0.14 0.96 7.40
C SER A 102 1.04 1.58 8.14
N PHE A 103 0.92 2.85 8.54
CA PHE A 103 1.96 3.53 9.30
C PHE A 103 2.25 2.84 10.63
N ASN A 104 1.22 2.43 11.35
CA ASN A 104 1.36 1.72 12.62
C ASN A 104 2.14 0.42 12.43
N LEU A 105 1.76 -0.38 11.44
CA LEU A 105 2.42 -1.64 11.14
C LEU A 105 3.89 -1.42 10.76
N MET A 106 4.16 -0.44 9.91
CA MET A 106 5.53 -0.11 9.51
C MET A 106 6.39 0.28 10.71
N ARG A 107 5.87 1.10 11.64
CA ARG A 107 6.60 1.48 12.85
C ARG A 107 6.89 0.28 13.73
N ARG A 108 5.92 -0.58 13.97
CA ARG A 108 6.10 -1.79 14.78
C ARG A 108 7.17 -2.72 14.23
N LEU A 109 7.21 -2.85 12.92
CA LEU A 109 8.15 -3.75 12.23
C LEU A 109 9.43 -3.06 11.78
N ARG A 110 9.58 -1.77 12.10
CA ARG A 110 10.74 -0.95 11.74
C ARG A 110 10.99 -0.92 10.23
N ILE A 111 9.92 -0.89 9.46
CA ILE A 111 9.99 -0.72 8.00
C ILE A 111 10.00 0.77 7.70
N ARG A 112 10.97 1.23 6.92
CA ARG A 112 11.16 2.65 6.61
C ARG A 112 10.74 3.02 5.20
N GLU A 113 10.74 2.06 4.29
CA GLU A 113 10.47 2.29 2.88
C GLU A 113 9.10 1.76 2.49
N ALA A 114 8.38 2.58 1.73
CA ALA A 114 7.09 2.23 1.17
C ALA A 114 7.11 2.37 -0.34
N LEU A 115 6.47 1.43 -1.01
CA LEU A 115 6.09 1.58 -2.41
C LEU A 115 4.75 2.33 -2.40
N ALA A 116 4.80 3.63 -2.62
CA ALA A 116 3.66 4.54 -2.53
C ALA A 116 3.93 5.81 -3.35
N PHE A 117 2.86 6.48 -3.80
CA PHE A 117 2.97 7.66 -4.66
C PHE A 117 2.18 8.87 -4.18
N ASP A 118 1.38 8.74 -3.12
CA ASP A 118 0.43 9.80 -2.75
C ASP A 118 1.01 10.89 -1.85
N GLY A 119 2.25 10.74 -1.40
CA GLY A 119 2.91 11.69 -0.52
C GLY A 119 2.56 11.54 0.96
N ASP A 120 1.59 10.72 1.30
CA ASP A 120 1.15 10.53 2.68
C ASP A 120 2.19 9.81 3.53
N PHE A 121 2.87 8.84 2.95
CA PHE A 121 3.93 8.11 3.64
C PHE A 121 5.13 9.00 3.91
N SER A 122 5.53 9.81 2.93
CA SER A 122 6.60 10.80 3.12
C SER A 122 6.24 11.80 4.21
N ALA A 123 5.01 12.31 4.20
CA ALA A 123 4.54 13.24 5.21
C ALA A 123 4.53 12.63 6.62
N ALA A 124 4.29 11.32 6.74
CA ALA A 124 4.30 10.60 8.01
C ALA A 124 5.70 10.16 8.47
N GLY A 125 6.74 10.47 7.70
CA GLY A 125 8.13 10.22 8.08
C GLY A 125 8.77 8.99 7.45
N PHE A 126 8.12 8.36 6.49
CA PHE A 126 8.67 7.21 5.75
C PHE A 126 9.28 7.67 4.43
N THR A 127 10.02 6.78 3.77
CA THR A 127 10.58 7.03 2.45
C THR A 127 9.70 6.39 1.39
N GLU A 128 9.18 7.18 0.47
CA GLU A 128 8.49 6.66 -0.71
C GLU A 128 9.53 6.36 -1.79
N VAL A 129 9.64 5.10 -2.17
CA VAL A 129 10.65 4.64 -3.13
C VAL A 129 10.40 5.23 -4.52
N ARG A 130 11.46 5.67 -5.19
CA ARG A 130 11.40 6.20 -6.56
C ARG A 130 12.38 5.43 -7.46
N PRO A 131 12.16 5.47 -8.79
CA PRO A 131 13.07 4.81 -9.73
C PRO A 131 14.49 5.34 -9.66
#